data_926483bd4cef97061bc588ffd5b677b7
#
_entry.id   926483bd4cef97061bc588ffd5b677b7
#
_cell.length_a   1.000
_cell.length_b   1.000
_cell.length_c   1.000
_cell.angle_alpha   90.00
_cell.angle_beta   90.00
_cell.angle_gamma   90.00
#
_symmetry.space_group_name_H-M   'P 1'
#
loop_
_entity.id
_entity.type
_entity.pdbx_description
1 polymer ?
#
loop_
_entity_poly.entity_id
_entity_poly.type
_entity_poly.pdbx_seq_one_letter_code
_entity_poly.pdbx_strand_id
1 'polypeptide(L)'
;MDNDNKHITIIIPQRGINDESKGKKHALYRLISEAKTEYVWMMDDDVILHSLEDALSGYSLEVKGMDLLILPLRMESANEKPSLLERLQIAEYAAIQQLTIETAKRGHAVMCSGANLIAKRDRWLESYEDLHPQIPSGDDMFLLESFKRRGLKIAVSESEELTAIVRPHTSWTSFCKQRMRWAGKAPNYTDRDIIVCGTIILMVNLLQLVCPLILLIKFPFEYALIKKRDRSVSLSVAILLELLYPWYILISLIGGLFRRQW
;
A
#
# COMPACT_ATOMS: atom_id res chain seq x y z
N MET A 1 -15.37 -29.36 11.06
CA MET A 1 -14.38 -28.48 10.39
C MET A 1 -14.86 -28.33 8.96
N ASP A 2 -15.79 -27.41 8.77
CA ASP A 2 -16.59 -27.42 7.53
C ASP A 2 -16.55 -26.04 6.86
N ASN A 3 -16.07 -26.05 5.63
CA ASN A 3 -16.55 -25.24 4.49
C ASN A 3 -16.28 -23.72 4.40
N ASP A 4 -15.55 -23.04 5.26
CA ASP A 4 -15.31 -21.58 5.12
C ASP A 4 -14.33 -21.21 3.99
N ASN A 5 -13.54 -22.14 3.51
CA ASN A 5 -12.59 -21.92 2.38
C ASN A 5 -13.25 -21.84 0.99
N LYS A 6 -14.57 -22.00 0.87
CA LYS A 6 -15.28 -21.95 -0.40
C LYS A 6 -15.56 -20.53 -0.92
N HIS A 7 -15.29 -19.50 -0.12
CA HIS A 7 -15.70 -18.14 -0.43
C HIS A 7 -14.57 -17.22 -0.93
N ILE A 8 -13.30 -17.66 -0.87
CA ILE A 8 -12.16 -16.83 -1.27
C ILE A 8 -11.14 -17.60 -2.12
N THR A 9 -10.62 -16.96 -3.16
CA THR A 9 -9.48 -17.44 -3.95
C THR A 9 -8.29 -16.53 -3.72
N ILE A 10 -7.15 -17.10 -3.35
CA ILE A 10 -5.89 -16.35 -3.22
C ILE A 10 -5.26 -16.22 -4.61
N ILE A 11 -4.94 -14.99 -4.98
CA ILE A 11 -4.37 -14.62 -6.28
C ILE A 11 -2.97 -14.07 -6.06
N ILE A 12 -1.96 -14.81 -6.50
CA ILE A 12 -0.55 -14.41 -6.44
C ILE A 12 -0.02 -14.36 -7.89
N PRO A 13 0.03 -13.18 -8.51
CA PRO A 13 0.58 -13.03 -9.84
C PRO A 13 2.10 -13.25 -9.81
N GLN A 14 2.58 -14.32 -10.44
CA GLN A 14 4.01 -14.63 -10.49
C GLN A 14 4.67 -13.96 -11.69
N ARG A 15 5.84 -13.37 -11.47
CA ARG A 15 6.67 -12.80 -12.53
C ARG A 15 7.20 -13.93 -13.42
N GLY A 16 7.15 -13.73 -14.74
CA GLY A 16 7.71 -14.67 -15.72
C GLY A 16 6.82 -15.87 -16.11
N ILE A 17 5.72 -16.12 -15.40
CA ILE A 17 4.79 -17.25 -15.73
C ILE A 17 3.55 -16.75 -16.47
N ASN A 18 3.16 -15.51 -16.24
CA ASN A 18 2.04 -14.88 -16.93
C ASN A 18 2.57 -14.02 -18.08
N ASP A 19 1.89 -14.02 -19.21
CA ASP A 19 2.23 -13.26 -20.42
C ASP A 19 2.70 -11.84 -20.08
N GLU A 20 4.02 -11.67 -19.90
CA GLU A 20 4.65 -10.40 -19.48
C GLU A 20 4.41 -9.26 -20.48
N SER A 21 4.03 -9.61 -21.73
CA SER A 21 3.75 -8.63 -22.77
C SER A 21 2.58 -7.69 -22.42
N LYS A 22 1.68 -8.11 -21.51
CA LYS A 22 0.47 -7.39 -21.15
C LYS A 22 0.45 -6.83 -19.71
N GLY A 23 1.47 -7.13 -18.88
CA GLY A 23 1.67 -6.59 -17.55
C GLY A 23 0.79 -7.19 -16.43
N LYS A 24 1.06 -6.78 -15.15
CA LYS A 24 0.43 -7.32 -13.93
C LYS A 24 -1.10 -7.22 -13.93
N LYS A 25 -1.67 -6.11 -14.40
CA LYS A 25 -3.13 -5.90 -14.40
C LYS A 25 -3.86 -6.90 -15.26
N HIS A 26 -3.31 -7.24 -16.41
CA HIS A 26 -3.88 -8.24 -17.29
C HIS A 26 -3.77 -9.66 -16.70
N ALA A 27 -2.64 -9.96 -16.04
CA ALA A 27 -2.48 -11.24 -15.33
C ALA A 27 -3.51 -11.36 -14.19
N LEU A 28 -3.70 -10.31 -13.40
CA LEU A 28 -4.74 -10.27 -12.37
C LEU A 28 -6.13 -10.46 -12.96
N TYR A 29 -6.47 -9.74 -14.05
CA TYR A 29 -7.77 -9.89 -14.70
C TYR A 29 -8.05 -11.34 -15.11
N ARG A 30 -7.09 -12.01 -15.74
CA ARG A 30 -7.23 -13.41 -16.15
C ARG A 30 -7.46 -14.32 -14.93
N LEU A 31 -6.58 -14.25 -13.92
CA LEU A 31 -6.66 -15.09 -12.73
C LEU A 31 -7.98 -14.88 -11.97
N ILE A 32 -8.40 -13.62 -11.84
CA ILE A 32 -9.64 -13.27 -11.16
C ILE A 32 -10.87 -13.71 -11.97
N SER A 33 -10.81 -13.65 -13.31
CA SER A 33 -11.89 -14.14 -14.17
C SER A 33 -12.11 -15.64 -14.02
N GLU A 34 -11.03 -16.41 -13.84
CA GLU A 34 -11.06 -17.86 -13.64
C GLU A 34 -11.52 -18.28 -12.23
N ALA A 35 -11.40 -17.38 -11.23
CA ALA A 35 -11.83 -17.63 -9.87
C ALA A 35 -13.36 -17.84 -9.82
N LYS A 36 -13.82 -18.78 -8.96
CA LYS A 36 -15.26 -19.11 -8.81
C LYS A 36 -15.81 -18.66 -7.46
N THR A 37 -15.00 -18.02 -6.64
CA THR A 37 -15.35 -17.58 -5.31
C THR A 37 -15.91 -16.15 -5.32
N GLU A 38 -16.65 -15.79 -4.27
CA GLU A 38 -17.23 -14.44 -4.11
C GLU A 38 -16.14 -13.38 -3.94
N TYR A 39 -15.07 -13.74 -3.22
CA TYR A 39 -13.96 -12.85 -2.92
C TYR A 39 -12.66 -13.36 -3.53
N VAL A 40 -11.77 -12.43 -3.83
CA VAL A 40 -10.40 -12.68 -4.26
C VAL A 40 -9.44 -11.98 -3.31
N TRP A 41 -8.42 -12.68 -2.84
CA TRP A 41 -7.36 -12.16 -2.00
C TRP A 41 -6.10 -12.00 -2.84
N MET A 42 -5.77 -10.78 -3.18
CA MET A 42 -4.60 -10.44 -3.96
C MET A 42 -3.39 -10.28 -3.04
N MET A 43 -2.29 -10.94 -3.40
CA MET A 43 -1.01 -10.85 -2.72
C MET A 43 0.13 -10.75 -3.74
N ASP A 44 1.18 -10.01 -3.43
CA ASP A 44 2.41 -10.05 -4.23
C ASP A 44 3.22 -11.32 -3.92
N ASP A 45 4.05 -11.77 -4.85
CA ASP A 45 4.84 -13.02 -4.76
C ASP A 45 5.98 -12.96 -3.74
N ASP A 46 6.33 -11.76 -3.25
CA ASP A 46 7.37 -11.51 -2.27
C ASP A 46 6.83 -11.22 -0.85
N VAL A 47 5.53 -11.42 -0.64
CA VAL A 47 4.85 -11.18 0.64
C VAL A 47 4.79 -12.46 1.47
N ILE A 48 4.94 -12.34 2.77
CA ILE A 48 4.94 -13.47 3.71
C ILE A 48 3.78 -13.31 4.70
N LEU A 49 2.93 -14.31 4.80
CA LEU A 49 1.97 -14.47 5.91
C LEU A 49 2.60 -15.32 7.02
N HIS A 50 2.33 -15.00 8.28
CA HIS A 50 2.78 -15.82 9.41
C HIS A 50 2.14 -17.21 9.37
N SER A 51 0.84 -17.26 9.14
CA SER A 51 0.07 -18.49 9.02
C SER A 51 -1.08 -18.27 8.04
N LEU A 52 -1.12 -19.05 6.98
CA LEU A 52 -2.22 -19.01 6.02
C LEU A 52 -3.51 -19.55 6.65
N GLU A 53 -3.40 -20.55 7.51
CA GLU A 53 -4.55 -21.17 8.17
C GLU A 53 -5.26 -20.18 9.11
N ASP A 54 -4.49 -19.48 9.95
CA ASP A 54 -5.04 -18.45 10.85
C ASP A 54 -5.65 -17.29 10.06
N ALA A 55 -4.97 -16.86 9.01
CA ALA A 55 -5.47 -15.80 8.14
C ALA A 55 -6.78 -16.21 7.43
N LEU A 56 -6.88 -17.44 6.96
CA LEU A 56 -8.11 -17.98 6.35
C LEU A 56 -9.25 -18.18 7.35
N SER A 57 -8.96 -18.35 8.63
CA SER A 57 -9.99 -18.39 9.66
C SER A 57 -10.48 -17.00 10.07
N GLY A 58 -9.60 -16.02 10.07
CA GLY A 58 -9.90 -14.64 10.52
C GLY A 58 -10.65 -13.78 9.49
N TYR A 59 -10.37 -13.94 8.18
CA TYR A 59 -10.89 -13.02 7.15
C TYR A 59 -12.42 -13.03 7.03
N SER A 60 -13.07 -14.16 7.24
CA SER A 60 -14.50 -14.36 6.96
C SER A 60 -15.40 -13.42 7.77
N LEU A 61 -14.99 -13.06 8.98
CA LEU A 61 -15.73 -12.13 9.84
C LEU A 61 -15.57 -10.68 9.36
N GLU A 62 -14.39 -10.31 8.86
CA GLU A 62 -14.08 -8.94 8.47
C GLU A 62 -14.54 -8.59 7.05
N VAL A 63 -14.55 -9.55 6.13
CA VAL A 63 -14.92 -9.32 4.73
C VAL A 63 -16.42 -9.25 4.52
N LYS A 64 -17.22 -9.79 5.44
CA LYS A 64 -18.66 -9.95 5.26
C LYS A 64 -19.37 -8.61 4.99
N GLY A 65 -19.96 -8.52 3.80
CA GLY A 65 -20.69 -7.32 3.36
C GLY A 65 -19.80 -6.17 2.90
N MET A 66 -18.48 -6.36 2.79
CA MET A 66 -17.55 -5.39 2.21
C MET A 66 -17.31 -5.68 0.74
N ASP A 67 -17.05 -4.65 -0.04
CA ASP A 67 -16.64 -4.78 -1.43
C ASP A 67 -15.11 -4.78 -1.55
N LEU A 68 -14.41 -4.01 -0.68
CA LEU A 68 -12.95 -3.96 -0.56
C LEU A 68 -12.56 -4.00 0.91
N LEU A 69 -11.62 -4.88 1.26
CA LEU A 69 -11.00 -4.94 2.58
C LEU A 69 -9.50 -4.72 2.44
N ILE A 70 -9.03 -3.60 2.96
CA ILE A 70 -7.61 -3.24 3.02
C ILE A 70 -7.00 -3.99 4.18
N LEU A 71 -6.02 -4.86 3.89
CA LEU A 71 -5.34 -5.67 4.89
C LEU A 71 -4.04 -5.02 5.35
N PRO A 72 -3.66 -5.24 6.61
CA PRO A 72 -2.46 -4.64 7.16
C PRO A 72 -1.19 -5.24 6.57
N LEU A 73 -0.18 -4.39 6.45
CA LEU A 73 1.17 -4.78 6.07
C LEU A 73 2.15 -4.33 7.16
N ARG A 74 3.20 -5.12 7.34
CA ARG A 74 4.33 -4.79 8.21
C ARG A 74 5.61 -4.93 7.40
N MET A 75 6.51 -3.95 7.51
CA MET A 75 7.82 -4.05 6.89
C MET A 75 8.83 -4.58 7.90
N GLU A 76 9.48 -5.67 7.57
CA GLU A 76 10.49 -6.31 8.42
C GLU A 76 11.75 -6.63 7.61
N SER A 77 12.92 -6.36 8.18
CA SER A 77 14.18 -6.80 7.60
C SER A 77 14.38 -8.31 7.78
N ALA A 78 15.01 -8.96 6.80
CA ALA A 78 15.50 -10.33 6.95
C ALA A 78 16.80 -10.39 7.76
N ASN A 79 17.47 -9.24 7.96
CA ASN A 79 18.75 -9.16 8.65
C ASN A 79 18.53 -8.94 10.15
N GLU A 80 19.25 -9.68 10.99
CA GLU A 80 19.27 -9.45 12.46
C GLU A 80 19.69 -8.03 12.82
N LYS A 81 20.58 -7.42 12.02
CA LYS A 81 21.03 -6.04 12.18
C LYS A 81 20.66 -5.24 10.91
N PRO A 82 19.45 -4.69 10.84
CA PRO A 82 19.03 -3.89 9.69
C PRO A 82 19.94 -2.69 9.44
N SER A 83 20.27 -2.46 8.18
CA SER A 83 21.02 -1.28 7.75
C SER A 83 20.23 0.01 8.05
N LEU A 84 20.89 1.15 8.01
CA LEU A 84 20.21 2.44 8.20
C LEU A 84 19.08 2.65 7.18
N LEU A 85 19.31 2.28 5.92
CA LEU A 85 18.29 2.37 4.86
C LEU A 85 17.06 1.51 5.18
N GLU A 86 17.25 0.28 5.63
CA GLU A 86 16.15 -0.61 6.02
C GLU A 86 15.38 -0.04 7.21
N ARG A 87 16.07 0.47 8.22
CA ARG A 87 15.43 1.08 9.40
C ARG A 87 14.61 2.32 9.06
N LEU A 88 15.10 3.16 8.13
CA LEU A 88 14.35 4.33 7.64
C LEU A 88 13.09 3.90 6.89
N GLN A 89 13.18 2.88 6.04
CA GLN A 89 12.02 2.35 5.32
C GLN A 89 10.99 1.72 6.26
N ILE A 90 11.42 0.99 7.29
CA ILE A 90 10.53 0.40 8.31
C ILE A 90 9.76 1.52 9.03
N ALA A 91 10.45 2.58 9.44
CA ALA A 91 9.82 3.71 10.11
C ALA A 91 8.82 4.45 9.20
N GLU A 92 9.21 4.77 7.96
CA GLU A 92 8.33 5.38 6.96
C GLU A 92 7.09 4.51 6.69
N TYR A 93 7.32 3.21 6.50
CA TYR A 93 6.23 2.28 6.19
C TYR A 93 5.24 2.14 7.33
N ALA A 94 5.71 2.17 8.58
CA ALA A 94 4.85 2.19 9.76
C ALA A 94 3.94 3.41 9.78
N ALA A 95 4.47 4.62 9.49
CA ALA A 95 3.68 5.84 9.37
C ALA A 95 2.63 5.75 8.26
N ILE A 96 3.03 5.27 7.06
CA ILE A 96 2.15 5.09 5.91
C ILE A 96 1.01 4.12 6.25
N GLN A 97 1.32 2.97 6.84
CA GLN A 97 0.30 1.97 7.21
C GLN A 97 -0.67 2.51 8.27
N GLN A 98 -0.18 3.24 9.27
CA GLN A 98 -1.07 3.83 10.26
C GLN A 98 -1.96 4.93 9.66
N LEU A 99 -1.45 5.75 8.76
CA LEU A 99 -2.23 6.75 8.03
C LEU A 99 -3.33 6.06 7.18
N THR A 100 -2.99 4.97 6.48
CA THR A 100 -3.94 4.16 5.70
C THR A 100 -5.09 3.69 6.59
N ILE A 101 -4.79 3.12 7.75
CA ILE A 101 -5.78 2.62 8.70
C ILE A 101 -6.67 3.77 9.21
N GLU A 102 -6.08 4.88 9.67
CA GLU A 102 -6.83 5.99 10.25
C GLU A 102 -7.77 6.65 9.24
N THR A 103 -7.32 6.83 8.00
CA THR A 103 -8.14 7.45 6.96
C THR A 103 -9.25 6.52 6.49
N ALA A 104 -8.95 5.23 6.32
CA ALA A 104 -9.96 4.24 5.90
C ALA A 104 -11.05 4.05 6.97
N LYS A 105 -10.70 3.99 8.26
CA LYS A 105 -11.67 3.92 9.37
C LYS A 105 -12.64 5.09 9.42
N ARG A 106 -12.22 6.26 8.93
CA ARG A 106 -13.04 7.47 8.86
C ARG A 106 -13.85 7.58 7.56
N GLY A 107 -13.80 6.56 6.69
CA GLY A 107 -14.48 6.56 5.39
C GLY A 107 -13.74 7.37 4.30
N HIS A 108 -12.52 7.82 4.58
CA HIS A 108 -11.68 8.63 3.68
C HIS A 108 -10.41 7.87 3.31
N ALA A 109 -10.53 6.60 2.88
CA ALA A 109 -9.38 5.80 2.47
C ALA A 109 -8.55 6.53 1.40
N VAL A 110 -7.26 6.75 1.69
CA VAL A 110 -6.33 7.47 0.79
C VAL A 110 -5.28 6.55 0.19
N MET A 111 -5.17 5.32 0.68
CA MET A 111 -4.17 4.36 0.23
C MET A 111 -4.64 2.92 0.45
N CYS A 112 -4.20 2.02 -0.39
CA CYS A 112 -4.21 0.58 -0.19
C CYS A 112 -2.99 -0.02 -0.90
N SER A 113 -2.76 -1.31 -0.74
CA SER A 113 -1.64 -2.00 -1.39
C SER A 113 -2.10 -3.33 -1.97
N GLY A 114 -1.80 -3.55 -3.24
CA GLY A 114 -2.03 -4.83 -3.91
C GLY A 114 -1.20 -6.00 -3.37
N ALA A 115 -0.30 -5.71 -2.43
CA ALA A 115 0.50 -6.72 -1.74
C ALA A 115 -0.31 -7.51 -0.69
N ASN A 116 -1.44 -6.95 -0.19
CA ASN A 116 -2.34 -7.62 0.74
C ASN A 116 -3.72 -6.96 0.70
N LEU A 117 -4.62 -7.44 -0.16
CA LEU A 117 -5.89 -6.78 -0.43
C LEU A 117 -6.96 -7.80 -0.80
N ILE A 118 -8.12 -7.75 -0.15
CA ILE A 118 -9.29 -8.56 -0.52
C ILE A 118 -10.31 -7.70 -1.22
N ALA A 119 -10.84 -8.19 -2.33
CA ALA A 119 -11.91 -7.52 -3.05
C ALA A 119 -13.01 -8.52 -3.43
N LYS A 120 -14.24 -8.01 -3.53
CA LYS A 120 -15.33 -8.75 -4.12
C LYS A 120 -15.06 -8.96 -5.59
N ARG A 121 -15.01 -10.22 -6.03
CA ARG A 121 -14.59 -10.64 -7.38
C ARG A 121 -15.29 -9.85 -8.49
N ASP A 122 -16.60 -9.83 -8.48
CA ASP A 122 -17.36 -9.20 -9.56
C ASP A 122 -17.14 -7.66 -9.59
N ARG A 123 -17.01 -7.01 -8.42
CA ARG A 123 -16.69 -5.58 -8.33
C ARG A 123 -15.30 -5.26 -8.87
N TRP A 124 -14.34 -6.14 -8.63
CA TRP A 124 -13.01 -6.00 -9.19
C TRP A 124 -13.03 -6.10 -10.73
N LEU A 125 -13.71 -7.12 -11.27
CA LEU A 125 -13.84 -7.31 -12.74
C LEU A 125 -14.54 -6.13 -13.42
N GLU A 126 -15.61 -5.61 -12.82
CA GLU A 126 -16.31 -4.43 -13.30
C GLU A 126 -15.45 -3.15 -13.29
N SER A 127 -14.38 -3.13 -12.48
CA SER A 127 -13.46 -1.98 -12.35
C SER A 127 -12.26 -2.06 -13.29
N TYR A 128 -12.10 -3.10 -14.09
CA TYR A 128 -10.87 -3.36 -14.85
C TYR A 128 -10.44 -2.19 -15.75
N GLU A 129 -11.36 -1.60 -16.48
CA GLU A 129 -11.07 -0.45 -17.36
C GLU A 129 -10.63 0.79 -16.54
N ASP A 130 -11.19 0.95 -15.35
CA ASP A 130 -10.81 2.02 -14.41
C ASP A 130 -9.39 1.85 -13.84
N LEU A 131 -8.83 0.65 -13.92
CA LEU A 131 -7.45 0.40 -13.47
C LEU A 131 -6.39 0.97 -14.42
N HIS A 132 -6.80 1.60 -15.52
CA HIS A 132 -5.88 2.08 -16.56
C HIS A 132 -4.92 0.98 -17.03
N PRO A 133 -5.39 -0.04 -17.78
CA PRO A 133 -4.58 -1.19 -18.18
C PRO A 133 -3.29 -0.84 -18.92
N GLN A 134 -3.28 0.33 -19.60
CA GLN A 134 -2.12 0.88 -20.29
C GLN A 134 -0.99 1.41 -19.37
N ILE A 135 -1.28 1.65 -18.08
CA ILE A 135 -0.29 2.08 -17.09
C ILE A 135 0.25 0.83 -16.38
N PRO A 136 1.56 0.54 -16.41
CA PRO A 136 2.09 -0.75 -15.94
C PRO A 136 1.95 -1.06 -14.44
N SER A 137 1.53 -0.10 -13.62
CA SER A 137 1.41 -0.27 -12.17
C SER A 137 0.26 0.56 -11.58
N GLY A 138 -0.01 0.44 -10.26
CA GLY A 138 -1.07 1.19 -9.57
C GLY A 138 -2.43 0.52 -9.65
N ASP A 139 -2.45 -0.77 -9.90
CA ASP A 139 -3.63 -1.63 -9.84
C ASP A 139 -4.41 -1.43 -8.53
N ASP A 140 -3.70 -1.29 -7.42
CA ASP A 140 -4.22 -1.05 -6.08
C ASP A 140 -4.91 0.31 -5.93
N MET A 141 -4.18 1.38 -6.22
CA MET A 141 -4.67 2.74 -6.02
C MET A 141 -5.81 3.10 -6.99
N PHE A 142 -5.72 2.69 -8.26
CA PHE A 142 -6.82 2.90 -9.21
C PHE A 142 -8.05 2.05 -8.86
N LEU A 143 -7.85 0.85 -8.31
CA LEU A 143 -8.95 0.04 -7.77
C LEU A 143 -9.66 0.79 -6.62
N LEU A 144 -8.90 1.33 -5.68
CA LEU A 144 -9.42 2.13 -4.57
C LEU A 144 -10.25 3.31 -5.09
N GLU A 145 -9.73 4.07 -6.06
CA GLU A 145 -10.46 5.20 -6.68
C GLU A 145 -11.75 4.74 -7.37
N SER A 146 -11.71 3.65 -8.13
CA SER A 146 -12.90 3.08 -8.78
C SER A 146 -13.96 2.71 -7.75
N PHE A 147 -13.58 2.03 -6.68
CA PHE A 147 -14.49 1.62 -5.62
C PHE A 147 -15.09 2.81 -4.88
N LYS A 148 -14.30 3.83 -4.55
CA LYS A 148 -14.77 5.09 -3.94
C LYS A 148 -15.75 5.82 -4.85
N ARG A 149 -15.41 6.00 -6.14
CA ARG A 149 -16.27 6.67 -7.12
C ARG A 149 -17.62 5.97 -7.30
N ARG A 150 -17.64 4.65 -7.17
CA ARG A 150 -18.84 3.82 -7.28
C ARG A 150 -19.62 3.70 -5.96
N GLY A 151 -19.16 4.33 -4.89
CA GLY A 151 -19.80 4.28 -3.57
C GLY A 151 -19.80 2.89 -2.95
N LEU A 152 -18.83 2.03 -3.29
CA LEU A 152 -18.71 0.68 -2.78
C LEU A 152 -18.19 0.69 -1.33
N LYS A 153 -18.49 -0.37 -0.57
CA LYS A 153 -18.12 -0.49 0.83
C LYS A 153 -16.66 -0.87 1.00
N ILE A 154 -15.87 0.05 1.53
CA ILE A 154 -14.44 -0.12 1.78
C ILE A 154 -14.22 -0.19 3.29
N ALA A 155 -13.49 -1.20 3.74
CA ALA A 155 -13.08 -1.36 5.12
C ALA A 155 -11.56 -1.58 5.22
N VAL A 156 -11.04 -1.49 6.44
CA VAL A 156 -9.64 -1.80 6.75
C VAL A 156 -9.59 -2.73 7.95
N SER A 157 -8.75 -3.75 7.87
CA SER A 157 -8.44 -4.64 9.00
C SER A 157 -7.25 -4.11 9.81
N GLU A 158 -7.25 -4.44 11.10
CA GLU A 158 -6.09 -4.29 11.99
C GLU A 158 -5.65 -5.64 12.58
N SER A 159 -6.23 -6.74 12.11
CA SER A 159 -5.92 -8.09 12.61
C SER A 159 -4.45 -8.44 12.37
N GLU A 160 -3.78 -8.91 13.41
CA GLU A 160 -2.42 -9.43 13.30
C GLU A 160 -2.38 -10.71 12.45
N GLU A 161 -3.42 -11.53 12.48
CA GLU A 161 -3.54 -12.77 11.71
C GLU A 161 -3.57 -12.48 10.19
N LEU A 162 -4.16 -11.34 9.79
CA LEU A 162 -4.23 -10.88 8.41
C LEU A 162 -3.03 -10.00 8.01
N THR A 163 -2.12 -9.72 8.94
CA THR A 163 -0.94 -8.90 8.68
C THR A 163 0.07 -9.67 7.84
N ALA A 164 0.41 -9.13 6.67
CA ALA A 164 1.45 -9.69 5.81
C ALA A 164 2.75 -8.89 5.91
N ILE A 165 3.89 -9.59 5.78
CA ILE A 165 5.21 -9.02 5.89
C ILE A 165 5.75 -8.72 4.51
N VAL A 166 6.27 -7.48 4.33
CA VAL A 166 7.02 -7.04 3.17
C VAL A 166 8.47 -6.75 3.56
N ARG A 167 9.40 -6.90 2.61
CA ARG A 167 10.82 -6.67 2.86
C ARG A 167 11.27 -5.29 2.39
N PRO A 168 12.11 -4.57 3.17
CA PRO A 168 12.70 -3.32 2.73
C PRO A 168 13.72 -3.55 1.61
N HIS A 169 13.91 -2.54 0.78
CA HIS A 169 14.99 -2.55 -0.19
C HIS A 169 16.35 -2.45 0.49
N THR A 170 17.31 -3.26 0.04
CA THR A 170 18.68 -3.26 0.56
C THR A 170 19.59 -2.23 -0.13
N SER A 171 19.18 -1.66 -1.26
CA SER A 171 19.94 -0.65 -1.99
C SER A 171 19.17 0.66 -2.18
N TRP A 172 19.87 1.79 -2.09
CA TRP A 172 19.32 3.11 -2.37
C TRP A 172 18.74 3.22 -3.78
N THR A 173 19.38 2.57 -4.75
CA THR A 173 18.93 2.60 -6.15
C THR A 173 17.56 1.95 -6.32
N SER A 174 17.33 0.77 -5.74
CA SER A 174 16.04 0.08 -5.83
C SER A 174 14.96 0.83 -5.06
N PHE A 175 15.29 1.35 -3.88
CA PHE A 175 14.42 2.19 -3.09
C PHE A 175 13.96 3.44 -3.87
N CYS A 176 14.91 4.23 -4.40
CA CYS A 176 14.58 5.43 -5.18
C CYS A 176 13.75 5.10 -6.43
N LYS A 177 14.08 4.01 -7.15
CA LYS A 177 13.30 3.56 -8.31
C LYS A 177 11.85 3.27 -7.94
N GLN A 178 11.60 2.60 -6.82
CA GLN A 178 10.25 2.31 -6.35
C GLN A 178 9.48 3.60 -6.05
N ARG A 179 10.11 4.54 -5.35
CA ARG A 179 9.46 5.80 -4.96
C ARG A 179 9.17 6.73 -6.15
N MET A 180 10.12 6.84 -7.09
CA MET A 180 9.88 7.55 -8.36
C MET A 180 8.70 6.93 -9.14
N ARG A 181 8.60 5.59 -9.15
CA ARG A 181 7.46 4.89 -9.76
C ARG A 181 6.13 5.23 -9.06
N TRP A 182 6.13 5.34 -7.74
CA TRP A 182 4.92 5.75 -7.00
C TRP A 182 4.56 7.20 -7.30
N ALA A 183 5.52 8.11 -7.21
CA ALA A 183 5.31 9.53 -7.49
C ALA A 183 4.86 9.80 -8.93
N GLY A 184 5.38 9.06 -9.90
CA GLY A 184 5.02 9.22 -11.32
C GLY A 184 3.56 8.88 -11.64
N LYS A 185 2.84 8.24 -10.74
CA LYS A 185 1.40 7.96 -10.89
C LYS A 185 0.51 9.07 -10.35
N ALA A 186 1.03 9.91 -9.48
CA ALA A 186 0.25 10.96 -8.81
C ALA A 186 -0.59 11.84 -9.75
N PRO A 187 -0.10 12.23 -10.96
CA PRO A 187 -0.91 13.03 -11.90
C PRO A 187 -2.14 12.32 -12.46
N ASN A 188 -2.25 11.00 -12.30
CA ASN A 188 -3.38 10.22 -12.81
C ASN A 188 -4.46 9.98 -11.75
N TYR A 189 -4.24 10.38 -10.51
CA TYR A 189 -5.25 10.25 -9.46
C TYR A 189 -6.30 11.36 -9.57
N THR A 190 -7.56 10.98 -9.38
CA THR A 190 -8.74 11.85 -9.49
C THR A 190 -9.52 11.94 -8.19
N ASP A 191 -9.31 11.01 -7.26
CA ASP A 191 -10.02 11.01 -5.97
C ASP A 191 -9.58 12.18 -5.08
N ARG A 192 -10.57 12.90 -4.56
CA ARG A 192 -10.36 14.11 -3.77
C ARG A 192 -9.55 13.85 -2.50
N ASP A 193 -9.83 12.77 -1.77
CA ASP A 193 -9.15 12.49 -0.49
C ASP A 193 -7.67 12.16 -0.75
N ILE A 194 -7.38 11.40 -1.81
CA ILE A 194 -6.02 11.04 -2.23
C ILE A 194 -5.24 12.31 -2.61
N ILE A 195 -5.84 13.16 -3.44
CA ILE A 195 -5.21 14.41 -3.90
C ILE A 195 -4.97 15.35 -2.72
N VAL A 196 -5.97 15.57 -1.87
CA VAL A 196 -5.85 16.47 -0.71
C VAL A 196 -4.80 15.96 0.26
N CYS A 197 -4.83 14.67 0.61
CA CYS A 197 -3.84 14.08 1.52
C CYS A 197 -2.42 14.20 0.94
N GLY A 198 -2.22 13.80 -0.32
CA GLY A 198 -0.92 13.92 -0.99
C GLY A 198 -0.42 15.36 -1.09
N THR A 199 -1.32 16.31 -1.37
CA THR A 199 -0.98 17.74 -1.43
C THR A 199 -0.59 18.28 -0.05
N ILE A 200 -1.30 17.92 1.02
CA ILE A 200 -0.95 18.33 2.38
C ILE A 200 0.44 17.80 2.75
N ILE A 201 0.72 16.51 2.51
CA ILE A 201 2.02 15.90 2.78
C ILE A 201 3.11 16.65 2.01
N LEU A 202 2.91 16.90 0.72
CA LEU A 202 3.86 17.63 -0.10
C LEU A 202 4.10 19.05 0.43
N MET A 203 3.03 19.82 0.67
CA MET A 203 3.14 21.21 1.12
C MET A 203 3.82 21.35 2.48
N VAL A 204 3.48 20.49 3.44
CA VAL A 204 4.11 20.50 4.78
C VAL A 204 5.61 20.20 4.67
N ASN A 205 6.00 19.25 3.82
CA ASN A 205 7.41 18.93 3.61
C ASN A 205 8.17 20.02 2.86
N LEU A 206 7.57 20.67 1.87
CA LEU A 206 8.18 21.82 1.20
C LEU A 206 8.32 23.01 2.16
N LEU A 207 7.29 23.26 2.98
CA LEU A 207 7.31 24.33 3.96
C LEU A 207 8.39 24.09 5.04
N GLN A 208 8.64 22.84 5.41
CA GLN A 208 9.72 22.46 6.33
C GLN A 208 11.11 22.89 5.81
N LEU A 209 11.34 22.86 4.48
CA LEU A 209 12.62 23.31 3.88
C LEU A 209 12.85 24.82 4.04
N VAL A 210 11.76 25.59 4.03
CA VAL A 210 11.82 27.06 4.16
C VAL A 210 11.72 27.48 5.63
N CYS A 211 10.91 26.78 6.40
CA CYS A 211 10.68 27.05 7.82
C CYS A 211 10.88 25.78 8.66
N PRO A 212 12.10 25.50 9.13
CA PRO A 212 12.40 24.30 9.91
C PRO A 212 11.59 24.15 11.20
N LEU A 213 11.00 25.24 11.72
CA LEU A 213 10.13 25.21 12.91
C LEU A 213 8.88 24.34 12.70
N ILE A 214 8.46 24.11 11.47
CA ILE A 214 7.37 23.17 11.12
C ILE A 214 7.64 21.77 11.69
N LEU A 215 8.92 21.38 11.79
CA LEU A 215 9.32 20.10 12.37
C LEU A 215 8.80 19.92 13.81
N LEU A 216 8.70 20.99 14.59
CA LEU A 216 8.22 20.94 15.97
C LEU A 216 6.74 20.50 16.06
N ILE A 217 5.94 20.76 15.02
CA ILE A 217 4.53 20.37 14.94
C ILE A 217 4.38 19.03 14.22
N LYS A 218 5.08 18.88 13.10
CA LYS A 218 5.00 17.70 12.24
C LYS A 218 5.54 16.45 12.94
N PHE A 219 6.73 16.52 13.51
CA PHE A 219 7.42 15.38 14.10
C PHE A 219 6.63 14.65 15.19
N PRO A 220 6.04 15.33 16.20
CA PRO A 220 5.24 14.65 17.21
C PRO A 220 4.07 13.86 16.61
N PHE A 221 3.42 14.42 15.59
CA PHE A 221 2.30 13.75 14.90
C PHE A 221 2.77 12.49 14.14
N GLU A 222 3.80 12.61 13.32
CA GLU A 222 4.32 11.48 12.54
C GLU A 222 4.95 10.42 13.45
N TYR A 223 5.67 10.83 14.50
CA TYR A 223 6.21 9.91 15.50
C TYR A 223 5.10 9.13 16.22
N ALA A 224 3.97 9.77 16.53
CA ALA A 224 2.82 9.09 17.10
C ALA A 224 2.24 8.03 16.16
N LEU A 225 2.14 8.31 14.85
CA LEU A 225 1.73 7.33 13.84
C LEU A 225 2.69 6.13 13.80
N ILE A 226 3.99 6.41 13.72
CA ILE A 226 5.03 5.36 13.73
C ILE A 226 4.87 4.47 14.97
N LYS A 227 4.82 5.08 16.16
CA LYS A 227 4.77 4.35 17.43
C LYS A 227 3.48 3.57 17.64
N LYS A 228 2.38 4.03 17.06
CA LYS A 228 1.11 3.32 17.10
C LYS A 228 1.18 2.01 16.30
N ARG A 229 1.90 2.02 15.15
CA ARG A 229 2.05 0.85 14.28
C ARG A 229 3.25 -0.03 14.64
N ASP A 230 4.40 0.60 14.96
CA ASP A 230 5.64 -0.12 15.31
C ASP A 230 6.36 0.55 16.47
N ARG A 231 6.27 -0.06 17.64
CA ARG A 231 6.90 0.42 18.87
C ARG A 231 8.42 0.23 18.90
N SER A 232 8.97 -0.60 18.02
CA SER A 232 10.41 -0.90 17.99
C SER A 232 11.25 0.22 17.36
N VAL A 233 10.63 1.08 16.52
CA VAL A 233 11.33 2.18 15.86
C VAL A 233 11.91 3.16 16.88
N SER A 234 13.24 3.36 16.83
CA SER A 234 13.91 4.28 17.76
C SER A 234 13.65 5.74 17.42
N LEU A 235 13.68 6.59 18.45
CA LEU A 235 13.51 8.05 18.30
C LEU A 235 14.53 8.64 17.31
N SER A 236 15.79 8.19 17.37
CA SER A 236 16.87 8.67 16.50
C SER A 236 16.60 8.38 15.01
N VAL A 237 16.04 7.20 14.69
CA VAL A 237 15.66 6.85 13.32
C VAL A 237 14.50 7.71 12.85
N ALA A 238 13.50 7.93 13.69
CA ALA A 238 12.36 8.78 13.36
C ALA A 238 12.80 10.25 13.11
N ILE A 239 13.67 10.81 13.96
CA ILE A 239 14.23 12.17 13.76
C ILE A 239 15.00 12.24 12.43
N LEU A 240 15.86 11.26 12.16
CA LEU A 240 16.63 11.24 10.92
C LEU A 240 15.73 11.12 9.69
N LEU A 241 14.69 10.28 9.76
CA LEU A 241 13.68 10.17 8.70
C LEU A 241 13.07 11.54 8.39
N GLU A 242 12.61 12.26 9.42
CA GLU A 242 11.99 13.57 9.29
C GLU A 242 12.90 14.63 8.66
N LEU A 243 14.19 14.60 8.99
CA LEU A 243 15.17 15.51 8.40
C LEU A 243 15.45 15.21 6.92
N LEU A 244 15.41 13.93 6.53
CA LEU A 244 15.66 13.49 5.16
C LEU A 244 14.40 13.53 4.27
N TYR A 245 13.22 13.44 4.86
CA TYR A 245 11.96 13.23 4.15
C TYR A 245 11.61 14.30 3.13
N PRO A 246 11.79 15.61 3.37
CA PRO A 246 11.53 16.65 2.39
C PRO A 246 12.41 16.51 1.12
N TRP A 247 13.68 16.21 1.29
CA TRP A 247 14.62 15.98 0.18
C TRP A 247 14.26 14.76 -0.63
N TYR A 248 13.92 13.69 0.07
CA TYR A 248 13.46 12.45 -0.52
C TYR A 248 12.19 12.62 -1.35
N ILE A 249 11.18 13.36 -0.86
CA ILE A 249 9.96 13.67 -1.62
C ILE A 249 10.30 14.44 -2.90
N LEU A 250 11.15 15.47 -2.82
CA LEU A 250 11.57 16.26 -3.99
C LEU A 250 12.25 15.39 -5.05
N ILE A 251 13.20 14.55 -4.65
CA ILE A 251 13.90 13.63 -5.55
C ILE A 251 12.91 12.67 -6.21
N SER A 252 11.98 12.14 -5.43
CA SER A 252 10.98 11.18 -5.92
C SER A 252 10.02 11.82 -6.91
N LEU A 253 9.55 13.05 -6.65
CA LEU A 253 8.67 13.79 -7.56
C LEU A 253 9.37 14.18 -8.85
N ILE A 254 10.57 14.78 -8.76
CA ILE A 254 11.35 15.17 -9.94
C ILE A 254 11.65 13.94 -10.78
N GLY A 255 12.15 12.85 -10.15
CA GLY A 255 12.43 11.61 -10.85
C GLY A 255 11.19 10.95 -11.46
N GLY A 256 10.03 11.06 -10.79
CA GLY A 256 8.76 10.55 -11.29
C GLY A 256 8.24 11.30 -12.52
N LEU A 257 8.42 12.63 -12.57
CA LEU A 257 8.01 13.47 -13.72
C LEU A 257 8.82 13.19 -14.98
N PHE A 258 10.12 12.92 -14.84
CA PHE A 258 11.01 12.65 -15.98
C PHE A 258 10.97 11.20 -16.47
N ARG A 259 10.49 10.27 -15.66
CA ARG A 259 10.35 8.86 -16.05
C ARG A 259 8.97 8.58 -16.61
N ARG A 260 8.76 8.84 -17.89
CA ARG A 260 7.51 8.49 -18.61
C ARG A 260 7.41 7.01 -19.05
N GLN A 261 8.44 6.20 -18.84
CA GLN A 261 8.47 4.77 -19.20
C GLN A 261 8.77 3.93 -17.94
N TRP A 262 7.84 3.12 -17.59
CA TRP A 262 7.90 2.15 -16.48
C TRP A 262 7.98 0.73 -17.01
#